data_ad939a9793ec1173a778de7f4e568f87
#
_entry.id   ad939a9793ec1173a778de7f4e568f87
#
_cell.length_a   1.000
_cell.length_b   1.000
_cell.length_c   1.000
_cell.angle_alpha   90.00
_cell.angle_beta   90.00
_cell.angle_gamma   90.00
#
_symmetry.space_group_name_H-M   'P 1'
#
loop_
_entity.id
_entity.type
_entity.pdbx_description
1 polymer ?
#
loop_
_entity_poly.entity_id
_entity_poly.type
_entity_poly.pdbx_seq_one_letter_code
_entity_poly.pdbx_strand_id
1 'polypeptide(L)'
;MKIITTPMCEEIVKLAGICDYVVNKNPDEEDGDLAILLSESKVEMNSLAIKINTPRQVFESIKKVSETVQNELSDVDVLAFFDDYELCRKYLNSDFKQNVNVKVYSKFLTDIALDMGFNVVCDDFDYVIYPDYLKDEVIESENLVEIPSHNCISKNPFEKIEIRYSILENLI
;
A
#
# COMPACT_ATOMS: atom_id res chain seq x y z
N MET A 1 3.22 14.43 22.21
CA MET A 1 3.71 14.42 20.80
C MET A 1 2.50 14.64 19.91
N LYS A 2 2.50 15.74 19.16
CA LYS A 2 1.42 16.06 18.21
C LYS A 2 1.72 15.41 16.87
N ILE A 3 0.85 14.48 16.46
CA ILE A 3 1.01 13.69 15.24
C ILE A 3 0.18 14.31 14.11
N ILE A 4 0.78 14.39 12.94
CA ILE A 4 0.13 14.78 11.70
C ILE A 4 0.17 13.59 10.74
N THR A 5 -0.91 13.37 10.01
CA THR A 5 -0.94 12.32 8.99
C THR A 5 -1.65 12.80 7.74
N THR A 6 -1.43 12.09 6.65
CA THR A 6 -2.16 12.33 5.41
C THR A 6 -3.43 11.46 5.36
N PRO A 7 -4.45 11.83 4.55
CA PRO A 7 -5.65 11.01 4.39
C PRO A 7 -5.39 9.56 3.95
N MET A 8 -4.25 9.31 3.29
CA MET A 8 -3.83 7.97 2.83
C MET A 8 -3.30 7.10 3.94
N CYS A 9 -2.74 7.70 5.00
CA CYS A 9 -2.12 6.99 6.13
C CYS A 9 -2.99 6.98 7.38
N GLU A 10 -4.12 7.69 7.37
CA GLU A 10 -5.00 7.86 8.53
C GLU A 10 -5.41 6.53 9.16
N GLU A 11 -5.78 5.54 8.34
CA GLU A 11 -6.20 4.23 8.85
C GLU A 11 -5.07 3.49 9.59
N ILE A 12 -3.84 3.57 9.10
CA ILE A 12 -2.67 2.99 9.80
C ILE A 12 -2.46 3.65 11.16
N VAL A 13 -2.64 4.97 11.24
CA VAL A 13 -2.52 5.74 12.50
C VAL A 13 -3.56 5.29 13.51
N LYS A 14 -4.82 5.10 13.08
CA LYS A 14 -5.90 4.56 13.92
C LYS A 14 -5.61 3.15 14.42
N LEU A 15 -5.21 2.25 13.51
CA LEU A 15 -4.90 0.85 13.83
C LEU A 15 -3.70 0.74 14.77
N ALA A 16 -2.75 1.66 14.69
CA ALA A 16 -1.64 1.74 15.64
C ALA A 16 -2.06 2.27 17.05
N GLY A 17 -3.34 2.57 17.25
CA GLY A 17 -3.90 3.00 18.55
C GLY A 17 -3.73 4.49 18.85
N ILE A 18 -3.43 5.31 17.86
CA ILE A 18 -3.31 6.76 18.03
C ILE A 18 -4.70 7.39 17.90
N CYS A 19 -5.15 8.08 18.95
CA CYS A 19 -6.48 8.71 19.01
C CYS A 19 -6.42 10.23 18.80
N ASP A 20 -5.27 10.86 19.03
CA ASP A 20 -5.09 12.31 18.90
C ASP A 20 -4.07 12.63 17.80
N TYR A 21 -4.57 13.05 16.64
CA TYR A 21 -3.78 13.40 15.47
C TYR A 21 -4.53 14.39 14.56
N VAL A 22 -3.80 15.06 13.67
CA VAL A 22 -4.34 15.96 12.65
C VAL A 22 -4.18 15.31 11.27
N VAL A 23 -5.21 15.38 10.44
CA VAL A 23 -5.17 14.92 9.05
C VAL A 23 -5.04 16.12 8.13
N ASN A 24 -3.91 16.23 7.43
CA ASN A 24 -3.68 17.26 6.42
C ASN A 24 -2.94 16.67 5.20
N LYS A 25 -3.36 17.05 3.99
CA LYS A 25 -2.65 16.65 2.75
C LYS A 25 -1.25 17.25 2.66
N ASN A 26 -1.06 18.41 3.28
CA ASN A 26 0.19 19.17 3.33
C ASN A 26 0.66 19.25 4.80
N PRO A 27 1.35 18.24 5.33
CA PRO A 27 1.75 18.22 6.75
C PRO A 27 2.59 19.40 7.20
N ASP A 28 3.41 19.98 6.32
CA ASP A 28 4.26 21.14 6.62
C ASP A 28 3.47 22.44 6.88
N GLU A 29 2.17 22.46 6.61
CA GLU A 29 1.28 23.59 6.98
C GLU A 29 0.81 23.54 8.44
N GLU A 30 1.10 22.44 9.13
CA GLU A 30 0.69 22.19 10.52
C GLU A 30 1.87 22.29 11.47
N ASP A 31 1.60 22.81 12.67
CA ASP A 31 2.55 22.76 13.77
C ASP A 31 2.44 21.41 14.49
N GLY A 32 3.38 20.51 14.25
CA GLY A 32 3.40 19.15 14.79
C GLY A 32 4.80 18.62 15.04
N ASP A 33 4.89 17.57 15.84
CA ASP A 33 6.17 16.94 16.22
C ASP A 33 6.62 15.88 15.22
N LEU A 34 5.66 15.16 14.60
CA LEU A 34 5.92 14.04 13.71
C LEU A 34 4.83 13.91 12.64
N ALA A 35 5.23 13.82 11.38
CA ALA A 35 4.36 13.46 10.28
C ALA A 35 4.44 11.96 9.96
N ILE A 36 3.29 11.28 9.84
CA ILE A 36 3.20 9.89 9.34
C ILE A 36 2.62 9.93 7.95
N LEU A 37 3.40 9.48 6.95
CA LEU A 37 3.06 9.64 5.54
C LEU A 37 3.66 8.53 4.68
N LEU A 38 3.21 8.44 3.42
CA LEU A 38 3.76 7.48 2.46
C LEU A 38 5.21 7.81 2.13
N SER A 39 6.02 6.77 1.89
CA SER A 39 7.46 6.89 1.57
C SER A 39 7.76 7.73 0.33
N GLU A 40 6.81 7.90 -0.57
CA GLU A 40 6.93 8.74 -1.77
C GLU A 40 6.70 10.23 -1.50
N SER A 41 6.11 10.57 -0.35
CA SER A 41 5.86 11.96 0.06
C SER A 41 7.13 12.59 0.64
N LYS A 42 7.29 13.89 0.39
CA LYS A 42 8.38 14.69 0.93
C LYS A 42 7.82 15.80 1.80
N VAL A 43 8.39 15.96 2.99
CA VAL A 43 8.07 17.03 3.94
C VAL A 43 9.34 17.55 4.57
N GLU A 44 9.30 18.78 5.11
CA GLU A 44 10.43 19.41 5.79
C GLU A 44 10.49 19.03 7.28
N MET A 45 9.32 18.75 7.87
CA MET A 45 9.23 18.35 9.28
C MET A 45 9.72 16.90 9.50
N ASN A 46 9.95 16.54 10.78
CA ASN A 46 10.24 15.15 11.15
C ASN A 46 9.15 14.21 10.64
N SER A 47 9.54 13.14 9.99
CA SER A 47 8.56 12.24 9.39
C SER A 47 8.91 10.77 9.58
N LEU A 48 7.86 9.96 9.69
CA LEU A 48 7.88 8.51 9.65
C LEU A 48 7.28 8.06 8.33
N ALA A 49 8.12 7.61 7.42
CA ALA A 49 7.70 7.10 6.13
C ALA A 49 7.23 5.65 6.23
N ILE A 50 6.04 5.36 5.67
CA ILE A 50 5.44 4.03 5.63
C ILE A 50 5.05 3.63 4.21
N LYS A 51 4.84 2.33 4.00
CA LYS A 51 4.31 1.75 2.76
C LYS A 51 3.08 0.90 3.08
N ILE A 52 2.09 0.93 2.19
CA ILE A 52 0.80 0.25 2.38
C ILE A 52 0.29 -0.43 1.10
N ASN A 53 1.20 -0.79 0.18
CA ASN A 53 0.82 -1.37 -1.11
C ASN A 53 0.55 -2.88 -1.03
N THR A 54 1.20 -3.58 -0.10
CA THR A 54 1.09 -5.03 0.10
C THR A 54 0.68 -5.38 1.52
N PRO A 55 0.11 -6.59 1.77
CA PRO A 55 -0.25 -7.02 3.14
C PRO A 55 0.91 -6.92 4.12
N ARG A 56 2.11 -7.36 3.72
CA ARG A 56 3.31 -7.27 4.56
C ARG A 56 3.68 -5.82 4.89
N GLN A 57 3.61 -4.92 3.91
CA GLN A 57 3.88 -3.50 4.14
C GLN A 57 2.87 -2.86 5.10
N VAL A 58 1.58 -3.24 5.02
CA VAL A 58 0.55 -2.79 5.97
C VAL A 58 0.86 -3.30 7.38
N PHE A 59 1.16 -4.59 7.54
CA PHE A 59 1.55 -5.18 8.83
C PHE A 59 2.75 -4.44 9.45
N GLU A 60 3.84 -4.31 8.69
CA GLU A 60 5.06 -3.65 9.14
C GLU A 60 4.83 -2.17 9.46
N SER A 61 3.98 -1.48 8.70
CA SER A 61 3.64 -0.08 8.93
C SER A 61 2.85 0.13 10.22
N ILE A 62 1.87 -0.72 10.52
CA ILE A 62 1.13 -0.66 11.79
C ILE A 62 2.10 -0.88 12.97
N LYS A 63 2.96 -1.88 12.90
CA LYS A 63 3.98 -2.16 13.93
C LYS A 63 4.90 -0.96 14.13
N LYS A 64 5.49 -0.46 13.06
CA LYS A 64 6.42 0.67 13.09
C LYS A 64 5.80 1.94 13.69
N VAL A 65 4.55 2.24 13.33
CA VAL A 65 3.82 3.39 13.87
C VAL A 65 3.51 3.18 15.35
N SER A 66 3.03 2.00 15.75
CA SER A 66 2.72 1.71 17.15
C SER A 66 3.95 1.79 18.05
N GLU A 67 5.09 1.27 17.62
CA GLU A 67 6.37 1.36 18.33
C GLU A 67 6.83 2.83 18.52
N THR A 68 6.68 3.65 17.48
CA THR A 68 7.07 5.07 17.50
C THR A 68 6.30 5.87 18.55
N VAL A 69 5.06 5.50 18.84
CA VAL A 69 4.22 6.16 19.86
C VAL A 69 4.19 5.41 21.20
N GLN A 70 5.07 4.43 21.37
CA GLN A 70 5.17 3.60 22.58
C GLN A 70 3.88 2.83 22.90
N ASN A 71 3.10 2.52 21.91
CA ASN A 71 1.94 1.64 21.99
C ASN A 71 2.28 0.31 21.29
N GLU A 72 3.10 -0.53 21.95
CA GLU A 72 3.60 -1.76 21.38
C GLU A 72 2.47 -2.79 21.18
N LEU A 73 1.94 -2.86 19.96
CA LEU A 73 1.04 -3.92 19.55
C LEU A 73 1.83 -5.22 19.33
N SER A 74 1.31 -6.34 19.86
CA SER A 74 1.88 -7.65 19.52
C SER A 74 1.59 -8.02 18.08
N ASP A 75 2.32 -9.01 17.54
CA ASP A 75 2.05 -9.52 16.19
C ASP A 75 0.64 -10.11 16.08
N VAL A 76 0.15 -10.73 17.17
CA VAL A 76 -1.20 -11.29 17.23
C VAL A 76 -2.27 -10.19 17.12
N ASP A 77 -2.06 -9.04 17.81
CA ASP A 77 -2.99 -7.91 17.72
C ASP A 77 -3.06 -7.36 16.30
N VAL A 78 -1.91 -7.23 15.63
CA VAL A 78 -1.87 -6.73 14.25
C VAL A 78 -2.44 -7.75 13.27
N LEU A 79 -2.18 -9.04 13.45
CA LEU A 79 -2.73 -10.11 12.60
C LEU A 79 -4.26 -10.15 12.66
N ALA A 80 -4.86 -9.84 13.81
CA ALA A 80 -6.32 -9.80 13.97
C ALA A 80 -7.00 -8.78 13.03
N PHE A 81 -6.30 -7.71 12.61
CA PHE A 81 -6.86 -6.76 11.64
C PHE A 81 -7.01 -7.34 10.23
N PHE A 82 -6.37 -8.47 9.95
CA PHE A 82 -6.43 -9.15 8.65
C PHE A 82 -7.54 -10.22 8.56
N ASP A 83 -8.23 -10.52 9.67
CA ASP A 83 -9.15 -11.67 9.75
C ASP A 83 -10.29 -11.63 8.74
N ASP A 84 -10.80 -10.44 8.43
CA ASP A 84 -11.90 -10.24 7.48
C ASP A 84 -11.45 -10.10 6.02
N TYR A 85 -10.11 -10.20 5.73
CA TYR A 85 -9.53 -9.93 4.42
C TYR A 85 -8.79 -11.16 3.89
N GLU A 86 -9.44 -11.90 2.99
CA GLU A 86 -8.95 -13.21 2.51
C GLU A 86 -7.65 -13.12 1.73
N LEU A 87 -7.56 -12.20 0.76
CA LEU A 87 -6.35 -12.03 -0.06
C LEU A 87 -5.21 -11.43 0.75
N CYS A 88 -5.52 -10.48 1.65
CA CYS A 88 -4.51 -9.96 2.57
C CYS A 88 -3.88 -11.09 3.40
N ARG A 89 -4.66 -12.00 3.97
CA ARG A 89 -4.15 -13.16 4.72
C ARG A 89 -3.38 -14.13 3.83
N LYS A 90 -3.88 -14.40 2.62
CA LYS A 90 -3.25 -15.30 1.66
C LYS A 90 -1.83 -14.83 1.31
N TYR A 91 -1.65 -13.53 1.06
CA TYR A 91 -0.37 -12.97 0.60
C TYR A 91 0.54 -12.47 1.73
N LEU A 92 0.06 -12.33 2.96
CA LEU A 92 0.85 -11.81 4.08
C LEU A 92 2.14 -12.59 4.37
N ASN A 93 2.10 -13.93 4.28
CA ASN A 93 3.19 -14.82 4.68
C ASN A 93 3.61 -15.79 3.56
N SER A 94 3.32 -15.49 2.32
CA SER A 94 3.58 -16.40 1.21
C SER A 94 4.72 -15.93 0.32
N ASP A 95 5.49 -16.89 -0.15
CA ASP A 95 6.51 -16.72 -1.19
C ASP A 95 6.00 -17.34 -2.49
N PHE A 96 4.94 -16.76 -3.06
CA PHE A 96 4.41 -17.20 -4.34
C PHE A 96 5.40 -16.94 -5.47
N LYS A 97 5.46 -17.86 -6.41
CA LYS A 97 6.16 -17.68 -7.68
C LYS A 97 5.22 -18.05 -8.80
N GLN A 98 4.93 -17.08 -9.62
CA GLN A 98 4.10 -17.24 -10.80
C GLN A 98 4.99 -17.40 -12.03
N ASN A 99 4.53 -18.18 -13.02
CA ASN A 99 5.20 -18.27 -14.30
C ASN A 99 4.54 -17.29 -15.30
N VAL A 100 4.35 -16.05 -14.86
CA VAL A 100 3.70 -14.97 -15.62
C VAL A 100 4.62 -13.76 -15.61
N ASN A 101 4.96 -13.25 -16.77
CA ASN A 101 5.77 -12.07 -16.97
C ASN A 101 4.89 -10.83 -17.09
N VAL A 102 5.19 -9.78 -16.36
CA VAL A 102 4.42 -8.55 -16.37
C VAL A 102 5.29 -7.32 -16.58
N LYS A 103 4.86 -6.41 -17.45
CA LYS A 103 5.41 -5.06 -17.54
C LYS A 103 4.57 -4.14 -16.66
N VAL A 104 5.22 -3.32 -15.84
CA VAL A 104 4.56 -2.51 -14.81
C VAL A 104 4.90 -1.04 -14.94
N TYR A 105 3.89 -0.18 -14.93
CA TYR A 105 4.02 1.27 -15.17
C TYR A 105 4.11 2.13 -13.90
N SER A 106 4.18 1.54 -12.70
CA SER A 106 4.37 2.33 -11.47
C SER A 106 5.05 1.56 -10.36
N LYS A 107 5.69 2.29 -9.42
CA LYS A 107 6.40 1.68 -8.28
C LYS A 107 5.47 0.92 -7.34
N PHE A 108 4.28 1.45 -7.04
CA PHE A 108 3.35 0.76 -6.14
C PHE A 108 2.82 -0.54 -6.75
N LEU A 109 2.60 -0.58 -8.07
CA LEU A 109 2.22 -1.81 -8.77
C LEU A 109 3.39 -2.79 -8.87
N THR A 110 4.63 -2.31 -8.93
CA THR A 110 5.81 -3.17 -8.84
C THR A 110 5.86 -3.87 -7.48
N ASP A 111 5.63 -3.16 -6.37
CA ASP A 111 5.55 -3.76 -5.04
C ASP A 111 4.49 -4.89 -5.02
N ILE A 112 3.30 -4.64 -5.57
CA ILE A 112 2.19 -5.62 -5.62
C ILE A 112 2.54 -6.82 -6.52
N ALA A 113 3.04 -6.57 -7.73
CA ALA A 113 3.39 -7.63 -8.66
C ALA A 113 4.44 -8.59 -8.09
N LEU A 114 5.48 -8.04 -7.45
CA LEU A 114 6.52 -8.83 -6.80
C LEU A 114 5.98 -9.62 -5.60
N ASP A 115 5.12 -9.02 -4.77
CA ASP A 115 4.48 -9.67 -3.62
C ASP A 115 3.58 -10.85 -4.05
N MET A 116 2.88 -10.71 -5.18
CA MET A 116 2.09 -11.79 -5.78
C MET A 116 2.92 -12.84 -6.52
N GLY A 117 4.22 -12.63 -6.68
CA GLY A 117 5.17 -13.57 -7.28
C GLY A 117 5.27 -13.50 -8.80
N PHE A 118 4.78 -12.44 -9.45
CA PHE A 118 4.96 -12.21 -10.88
C PHE A 118 6.42 -11.89 -11.22
N ASN A 119 6.84 -12.23 -12.43
CA ASN A 119 8.13 -11.80 -12.98
C ASN A 119 7.96 -10.40 -13.60
N VAL A 120 8.54 -9.38 -12.97
CA VAL A 120 8.53 -8.02 -13.52
C VAL A 120 9.63 -7.87 -14.55
N VAL A 121 9.25 -7.59 -15.81
CA VAL A 121 10.15 -7.52 -16.96
C VAL A 121 9.89 -6.26 -17.79
N CYS A 122 10.85 -5.88 -18.63
CA CYS A 122 10.69 -4.76 -19.58
C CYS A 122 10.15 -5.22 -20.93
N ASP A 123 10.55 -6.42 -21.37
CA ASP A 123 10.23 -7.03 -22.67
C ASP A 123 9.77 -8.46 -22.45
N ASP A 124 9.17 -9.08 -23.46
CA ASP A 124 8.64 -10.47 -23.44
C ASP A 124 7.67 -10.72 -22.28
N PHE A 125 6.72 -9.82 -22.09
CA PHE A 125 5.69 -9.85 -21.07
C PHE A 125 4.40 -10.49 -21.59
N ASP A 126 3.67 -11.15 -20.68
CA ASP A 126 2.34 -11.69 -20.92
C ASP A 126 1.26 -10.61 -20.76
N TYR A 127 1.44 -9.70 -19.80
CA TYR A 127 0.51 -8.62 -19.48
C TYR A 127 1.22 -7.30 -19.19
N VAL A 128 0.49 -6.20 -19.42
CA VAL A 128 0.89 -4.84 -19.05
C VAL A 128 0.00 -4.35 -17.93
N ILE A 129 0.58 -4.07 -16.76
CA ILE A 129 -0.14 -3.61 -15.57
C ILE A 129 0.13 -2.11 -15.38
N TYR A 130 -0.92 -1.32 -15.34
CA TYR A 130 -0.82 0.13 -15.21
C TYR A 130 -1.90 0.71 -14.29
N PRO A 131 -1.62 1.84 -13.61
CA PRO A 131 -2.64 2.50 -12.82
C PRO A 131 -3.57 3.32 -13.70
N ASP A 132 -4.82 3.49 -13.28
CA ASP A 132 -5.89 4.20 -13.98
C ASP A 132 -5.49 5.60 -14.49
N TYR A 133 -4.64 6.33 -13.73
CA TYR A 133 -4.19 7.68 -14.10
C TYR A 133 -3.09 7.71 -15.18
N LEU A 134 -2.48 6.57 -15.54
CA LEU A 134 -1.47 6.45 -16.61
C LEU A 134 -2.04 5.85 -17.90
N LYS A 135 -3.35 5.70 -18.02
CA LYS A 135 -4.01 5.08 -19.16
C LYS A 135 -3.58 5.66 -20.52
N ASP A 136 -3.43 6.97 -20.59
CA ASP A 136 -3.03 7.67 -21.82
C ASP A 136 -1.52 7.62 -22.10
N GLU A 137 -0.72 7.12 -21.15
CA GLU A 137 0.73 7.00 -21.27
C GLU A 137 1.16 5.57 -21.66
N VAL A 138 0.25 4.60 -21.61
CA VAL A 138 0.50 3.21 -22.00
C VAL A 138 0.55 3.12 -23.53
N ILE A 139 1.66 2.63 -24.05
CA ILE A 139 1.91 2.54 -25.49
C ILE A 139 1.54 1.18 -26.10
N GLU A 140 1.39 0.16 -25.26
CA GLU A 140 0.95 -1.17 -25.66
C GLU A 140 -0.55 -1.18 -25.96
N SER A 141 -0.99 -2.09 -26.82
CA SER A 141 -2.40 -2.22 -27.25
C SER A 141 -3.06 -3.53 -26.86
N GLU A 142 -2.30 -4.49 -26.32
CA GLU A 142 -2.78 -5.83 -25.99
C GLU A 142 -2.46 -6.22 -24.55
N ASN A 143 -3.30 -7.09 -24.00
CA ASN A 143 -3.13 -7.65 -22.64
C ASN A 143 -2.98 -6.59 -21.53
N LEU A 144 -3.76 -5.51 -21.66
CA LEU A 144 -3.73 -4.38 -20.75
C LEU A 144 -4.57 -4.66 -19.51
N VAL A 145 -3.99 -4.42 -18.33
CA VAL A 145 -4.65 -4.58 -17.02
C VAL A 145 -4.59 -3.27 -16.26
N GLU A 146 -5.72 -2.59 -16.20
CA GLU A 146 -5.88 -1.33 -15.46
C GLU A 146 -6.15 -1.61 -13.99
N ILE A 147 -5.38 -0.99 -13.10
CA ILE A 147 -5.51 -1.12 -11.64
C ILE A 147 -5.95 0.22 -11.03
N PRO A 148 -7.02 0.23 -10.21
CA PRO A 148 -7.49 1.45 -9.57
C PRO A 148 -6.47 1.98 -8.56
N SER A 149 -6.16 3.28 -8.63
CA SER A 149 -5.17 3.94 -7.77
C SER A 149 -5.80 4.65 -6.56
N HIS A 150 -6.42 5.81 -6.77
CA HIS A 150 -6.93 6.68 -5.70
C HIS A 150 -8.39 7.08 -5.85
N ASN A 151 -8.84 7.28 -7.07
CA ASN A 151 -10.22 7.64 -7.36
C ASN A 151 -11.06 6.35 -7.41
N CYS A 152 -12.26 6.36 -6.87
CA CYS A 152 -13.18 5.22 -6.89
C CYS A 152 -12.71 3.96 -6.13
N ILE A 153 -11.71 4.06 -5.26
CA ILE A 153 -11.26 2.98 -4.38
C ILE A 153 -11.33 3.41 -2.91
N SER A 154 -11.58 2.47 -2.00
CA SER A 154 -11.58 2.70 -0.56
C SER A 154 -10.28 3.33 -0.07
N LYS A 155 -10.35 4.13 0.99
CA LYS A 155 -9.17 4.63 1.72
C LYS A 155 -8.58 3.56 2.66
N ASN A 156 -9.37 2.55 3.03
CA ASN A 156 -8.91 1.43 3.84
C ASN A 156 -7.85 0.63 3.08
N PRO A 157 -6.64 0.44 3.64
CA PRO A 157 -5.54 -0.25 2.95
C PRO A 157 -5.84 -1.73 2.67
N PHE A 158 -6.59 -2.41 3.54
CA PHE A 158 -6.97 -3.81 3.35
C PHE A 158 -7.93 -3.96 2.16
N GLU A 159 -8.98 -3.14 2.10
CA GLU A 159 -9.94 -3.15 0.99
C GLU A 159 -9.28 -2.82 -0.35
N LYS A 160 -8.31 -1.88 -0.35
CA LYS A 160 -7.51 -1.60 -1.55
C LYS A 160 -6.74 -2.82 -2.03
N ILE A 161 -6.12 -3.54 -1.11
CA ILE A 161 -5.37 -4.75 -1.42
C ILE A 161 -6.33 -5.81 -1.98
N GLU A 162 -7.47 -6.10 -1.30
CA GLU A 162 -8.46 -7.06 -1.79
C GLU A 162 -8.88 -6.76 -3.24
N ILE A 163 -9.20 -5.51 -3.56
CA ILE A 163 -9.62 -5.10 -4.90
C ILE A 163 -8.48 -5.30 -5.91
N ARG A 164 -7.29 -4.81 -5.63
CA ARG A 164 -6.14 -4.86 -6.56
C ARG A 164 -5.66 -6.28 -6.79
N TYR A 165 -5.56 -7.06 -5.72
CA TYR A 165 -5.13 -8.45 -5.79
C TYR A 165 -6.17 -9.33 -6.50
N SER A 166 -7.47 -9.10 -6.28
CA SER A 166 -8.52 -9.85 -6.99
C SER A 166 -8.48 -9.64 -8.51
N ILE A 167 -8.13 -8.44 -8.97
CA ILE A 167 -7.95 -8.18 -10.40
C ILE A 167 -6.75 -8.97 -10.95
N LEU A 168 -5.63 -8.95 -10.23
CA LEU A 168 -4.39 -9.60 -10.65
C LEU A 168 -4.44 -11.13 -10.50
N GLU A 169 -5.23 -11.67 -9.58
CA GLU A 169 -5.44 -13.13 -9.46
C GLU A 169 -6.08 -13.74 -10.72
N ASN A 170 -6.80 -12.97 -11.51
CA ASN A 170 -7.34 -13.45 -12.79
C ASN A 170 -6.26 -13.70 -13.86
N LEU A 171 -5.01 -13.34 -13.60
CA LEU A 171 -3.88 -13.54 -14.51
C LEU A 171 -3.08 -14.80 -14.23
N ILE A 172 -3.43 -15.51 -13.14
CA ILE A 172 -2.68 -16.67 -12.62
C ILE A 172 -3.37 -17.97 -13.01
#